data_a7df7dd2b1c4991c14922a8fdb198176
#
_entry.id   a7df7dd2b1c4991c14922a8fdb198176
#
_cell.length_a   1.000
_cell.length_b   1.000
_cell.length_c   1.000
_cell.angle_alpha   90.00
_cell.angle_beta   90.00
_cell.angle_gamma   90.00
#
_symmetry.space_group_name_H-M   'P 1'
#
loop_
_entity.id
_entity.type
_entity.pdbx_description
1 polymer ?
#
loop_
_entity_poly.entity_id
_entity_poly.type
_entity_poly.pdbx_seq_one_letter_code
_entity_poly.pdbx_strand_id
1 'polypeptide(L)'
;VYYIVPRKFRNAFLLLANLIFYGWGEPVFILIMIVSVVSNYIFGLLIEKYRDNQKRKKTFLVLSLVISLGLLAVFKYTGFVTDILRAIPPFSFMPKINLPLPIGISFYTFQTLSYTIDVYRGDTKAQKSLVSFGTYVSFFPQLIAGPIVRYTDIAKMLDERRENISQFADGIKLFAVGLAKKVLIANQMGVLWDTIRGTSSNGIVGAWIGIISYAFQIYFDFSGYSDMACGLGKMFGFEFMKNFNYPYV
;
A
#
# COMPACT_ATOMS: atom_id res chain seq x y z
N VAL A 1 9.69 -19.82 10.77
CA VAL A 1 10.50 -18.94 11.61
C VAL A 1 9.63 -18.04 12.47
N TYR A 2 8.64 -17.27 11.91
CA TYR A 2 7.79 -16.31 12.63
C TYR A 2 7.14 -16.89 13.92
N TYR A 3 6.61 -18.10 13.87
CA TYR A 3 5.94 -18.75 15.01
C TYR A 3 6.90 -19.25 16.11
N ILE A 4 8.18 -19.42 15.77
CA ILE A 4 9.25 -19.81 16.72
C ILE A 4 9.76 -18.58 17.49
N VAL A 5 9.63 -17.39 16.90
CA VAL A 5 10.06 -16.13 17.51
C VAL A 5 9.17 -15.79 18.72
N PRO A 6 9.76 -15.45 19.89
CA PRO A 6 9.01 -14.99 21.05
C PRO A 6 8.11 -13.79 20.70
N ARG A 7 6.89 -13.74 21.25
CA ARG A 7 5.88 -12.71 20.93
C ARG A 7 6.42 -11.29 20.97
N LYS A 8 7.27 -10.97 21.95
CA LYS A 8 7.90 -9.65 22.11
C LYS A 8 8.68 -9.19 20.88
N PHE A 9 9.26 -10.12 20.13
CA PHE A 9 10.11 -9.83 18.97
C PHE A 9 9.41 -10.04 17.62
N ARG A 10 8.15 -10.46 17.58
CA ARG A 10 7.43 -10.75 16.32
C ARG A 10 7.29 -9.54 15.43
N ASN A 11 7.02 -8.35 16.00
CA ASN A 11 6.96 -7.12 15.20
C ASN A 11 8.33 -6.76 14.63
N ALA A 12 9.41 -6.91 15.39
CA ALA A 12 10.76 -6.67 14.90
C ALA A 12 11.15 -7.64 13.78
N PHE A 13 10.79 -8.93 13.93
CA PHE A 13 10.98 -9.93 12.89
C PHE A 13 10.19 -9.59 11.61
N LEU A 14 8.91 -9.22 11.75
CA LEU A 14 8.09 -8.81 10.60
C LEU A 14 8.66 -7.55 9.95
N LEU A 15 9.05 -6.54 10.72
CA LEU A 15 9.67 -5.33 10.17
C LEU A 15 10.91 -5.69 9.34
N LEU A 16 11.81 -6.51 9.89
CA LEU A 16 13.00 -6.93 9.17
C LEU A 16 12.67 -7.70 7.88
N ALA A 17 11.73 -8.65 7.96
CA ALA A 17 11.28 -9.43 6.80
C ALA A 17 10.65 -8.52 5.73
N ASN A 18 9.82 -7.56 6.14
CA ASN A 18 9.20 -6.59 5.25
C ASN A 18 10.24 -5.70 4.55
N LEU A 19 11.24 -5.21 5.31
CA LEU A 19 12.31 -4.39 4.75
C LEU A 19 13.18 -5.18 3.79
N ILE A 20 13.50 -6.44 4.10
CA ILE A 20 14.24 -7.32 3.18
C ILE A 20 13.42 -7.57 1.91
N PHE A 21 12.13 -7.87 2.04
CA PHE A 21 11.25 -8.09 0.91
C PHE A 21 11.15 -6.86 0.00
N TYR A 22 10.95 -5.68 0.59
CA TYR A 22 10.88 -4.44 -0.17
C TYR A 22 12.24 -4.07 -0.79
N GLY A 23 13.32 -4.19 -0.03
CA GLY A 23 14.68 -3.89 -0.49
C GLY A 23 15.18 -4.84 -1.58
N TRP A 24 14.64 -6.08 -1.65
CA TRP A 24 14.93 -6.99 -2.76
C TRP A 24 14.42 -6.46 -4.10
N GLY A 25 13.21 -5.89 -4.12
CA GLY A 25 12.63 -5.28 -5.33
C GLY A 25 13.11 -3.86 -5.58
N GLU A 26 13.35 -3.09 -4.51
CA GLU A 26 13.62 -1.66 -4.56
C GLU A 26 14.79 -1.25 -3.65
N PRO A 27 16.04 -1.65 -3.97
CA PRO A 27 17.18 -1.50 -3.06
C PRO A 27 17.53 -0.05 -2.74
N VAL A 28 17.29 0.89 -3.64
CA VAL A 28 17.56 2.32 -3.43
C VAL A 28 16.38 3.00 -2.73
N PHE A 29 15.14 2.65 -3.11
CA PHE A 29 13.94 3.33 -2.63
C PHE A 29 13.46 2.88 -1.25
N ILE A 30 14.06 1.83 -0.69
CA ILE A 30 13.86 1.45 0.71
C ILE A 30 14.19 2.60 1.67
N LEU A 31 15.19 3.42 1.35
CA LEU A 31 15.55 4.59 2.15
C LEU A 31 14.43 5.62 2.20
N ILE A 32 13.71 5.83 1.08
CA ILE A 32 12.58 6.76 1.02
C ILE A 32 11.44 6.26 1.90
N MET A 33 11.16 4.96 1.85
CA MET A 33 10.15 4.36 2.73
C MET A 33 10.54 4.52 4.20
N ILE A 34 11.79 4.26 4.57
CA ILE A 34 12.29 4.46 5.94
C ILE A 34 12.16 5.92 6.38
N VAL A 35 12.55 6.86 5.52
CA VAL A 35 12.40 8.31 5.80
C VAL A 35 10.93 8.68 6.00
N SER A 36 10.02 8.16 5.16
CA SER A 36 8.58 8.39 5.30
C SER A 36 8.04 7.81 6.61
N VAL A 37 8.45 6.59 6.98
CA VAL A 37 8.06 5.95 8.25
C VAL A 37 8.55 6.76 9.44
N VAL A 38 9.85 7.08 9.49
CA VAL A 38 10.45 7.79 10.62
C VAL A 38 9.88 9.19 10.78
N SER A 39 9.73 9.95 9.69
CA SER A 39 9.18 11.30 9.74
C SER A 39 7.74 11.31 10.25
N ASN A 40 6.86 10.45 9.71
CA ASN A 40 5.47 10.41 10.16
C ASN A 40 5.30 9.83 11.57
N TYR A 41 6.16 8.93 11.99
CA TYR A 41 6.24 8.49 13.39
C TYR A 41 6.54 9.64 14.33
N ILE A 42 7.57 10.45 14.03
CA ILE A 42 7.95 11.61 14.82
C ILE A 42 6.82 12.65 14.84
N PHE A 43 6.21 12.95 13.70
CA PHE A 43 5.09 13.88 13.63
C PHE A 43 3.88 13.38 14.42
N GLY A 44 3.57 12.10 14.38
CA GLY A 44 2.52 11.51 15.21
C GLY A 44 2.75 11.77 16.70
N LEU A 45 3.98 11.50 17.19
CA LEU A 45 4.35 11.77 18.58
C LEU A 45 4.30 13.27 18.95
N LEU A 46 4.74 14.16 18.04
CA LEU A 46 4.69 15.60 18.26
C LEU A 46 3.26 16.13 18.28
N ILE A 47 2.40 15.65 17.38
CA ILE A 47 0.97 15.99 17.35
C ILE A 47 0.30 15.60 18.68
N GLU A 48 0.56 14.39 19.17
CA GLU A 48 0.02 13.94 20.46
C GLU A 48 0.59 14.72 21.63
N LYS A 49 1.89 14.98 21.66
CA LYS A 49 2.56 15.77 22.72
C LYS A 49 1.98 17.18 22.84
N TYR A 50 1.65 17.80 21.73
CA TYR A 50 1.11 19.17 21.71
C TYR A 50 -0.41 19.21 21.50
N ARG A 51 -1.14 18.15 21.92
CA ARG A 51 -2.59 18.02 21.72
C ARG A 51 -3.40 19.22 22.26
N ASP A 52 -2.94 19.84 23.35
CA ASP A 52 -3.61 20.98 24.00
C ASP A 52 -3.23 22.32 23.36
N ASN A 53 -2.22 22.37 22.51
CA ASN A 53 -1.79 23.57 21.78
C ASN A 53 -2.16 23.47 20.31
N GLN A 54 -3.32 23.99 19.93
CA GLN A 54 -3.87 23.89 18.58
C GLN A 54 -2.94 24.46 17.48
N LYS A 55 -2.20 25.55 17.77
CA LYS A 55 -1.28 26.12 16.77
C LYS A 55 -0.13 25.16 16.47
N ARG A 56 0.57 24.67 17.50
CA ARG A 56 1.68 23.72 17.35
C ARG A 56 1.23 22.40 16.73
N LYS A 57 0.12 21.85 17.20
CA LYS A 57 -0.50 20.63 16.68
C LYS A 57 -0.78 20.75 15.17
N LYS A 58 -1.39 21.86 14.72
CA LYS A 58 -1.65 22.14 13.31
C LYS A 58 -0.35 22.30 12.52
N THR A 59 0.66 22.97 13.07
CA THR A 59 1.97 23.13 12.40
C THR A 59 2.61 21.78 12.10
N PHE A 60 2.64 20.86 13.06
CA PHE A 60 3.23 19.52 12.85
C PHE A 60 2.42 18.70 11.86
N LEU A 61 1.09 18.79 11.81
CA LEU A 61 0.29 18.17 10.77
C LEU A 61 0.64 18.73 9.39
N VAL A 62 0.70 20.05 9.23
CA VAL A 62 1.05 20.68 7.95
C VAL A 62 2.44 20.28 7.50
N LEU A 63 3.42 20.22 8.40
CA LEU A 63 4.78 19.76 8.07
C LEU A 63 4.78 18.29 7.62
N SER A 64 4.02 17.41 8.30
CA SER A 64 3.86 16.02 7.88
C SER A 64 3.27 15.93 6.46
N LEU A 65 2.20 16.70 6.18
CA LEU A 65 1.57 16.75 4.86
C LEU A 65 2.54 17.24 3.80
N VAL A 66 3.25 18.34 4.05
CA VAL A 66 4.21 18.93 3.08
C VAL A 66 5.35 17.96 2.78
N ILE A 67 5.92 17.29 3.77
CA ILE A 67 7.01 16.33 3.56
C ILE A 67 6.50 15.10 2.80
N SER A 68 5.40 14.50 3.24
CA SER A 68 4.90 13.27 2.62
C SER A 68 4.38 13.49 1.20
N LEU A 69 3.57 14.55 0.99
CA LEU A 69 3.07 14.89 -0.35
C LEU A 69 4.18 15.46 -1.23
N GLY A 70 5.16 16.16 -0.66
CA GLY A 70 6.33 16.66 -1.35
C GLY A 70 7.18 15.52 -1.91
N LEU A 71 7.48 14.49 -1.10
CA LEU A 71 8.16 13.28 -1.56
C LEU A 71 7.38 12.60 -2.70
N LEU A 72 6.08 12.40 -2.50
CA LEU A 72 5.24 11.82 -3.55
C LEU A 72 5.23 12.66 -4.83
N ALA A 73 5.13 13.99 -4.71
CA ALA A 73 5.12 14.91 -5.84
C ALA A 73 6.43 14.86 -6.62
N VAL A 74 7.57 14.83 -5.94
CA VAL A 74 8.89 14.73 -6.58
C VAL A 74 8.98 13.48 -7.45
N PHE A 75 8.62 12.30 -6.92
CA PHE A 75 8.77 11.08 -7.72
C PHE A 75 7.68 10.91 -8.78
N LYS A 76 6.46 11.35 -8.51
CA LYS A 76 5.32 11.12 -9.41
C LYS A 76 5.16 12.19 -10.50
N TYR A 77 5.48 13.45 -10.19
CA TYR A 77 5.13 14.57 -11.06
C TYR A 77 6.32 15.33 -11.65
N THR A 78 7.58 15.05 -11.25
CA THR A 78 8.75 15.77 -11.80
C THR A 78 8.84 15.61 -13.31
N GLY A 79 8.67 14.39 -13.85
CA GLY A 79 8.67 14.17 -15.30
C GLY A 79 7.59 14.98 -16.02
N PHE A 80 6.36 14.94 -15.51
CA PHE A 80 5.24 15.71 -16.06
C PHE A 80 5.50 17.23 -16.05
N VAL A 81 5.96 17.75 -14.90
CA VAL A 81 6.26 19.19 -14.76
C VAL A 81 7.41 19.61 -15.71
N THR A 82 8.48 18.81 -15.79
CA THR A 82 9.60 19.12 -16.69
C THR A 82 9.19 19.05 -18.16
N ASP A 83 8.32 18.11 -18.56
CA ASP A 83 7.82 18.02 -19.94
C ASP A 83 6.97 19.25 -20.29
N ILE A 84 6.11 19.73 -19.37
CA ILE A 84 5.35 20.99 -19.57
C ILE A 84 6.30 22.19 -19.70
N LEU A 85 7.27 22.32 -18.79
CA LEU A 85 8.21 23.43 -18.83
C LEU A 85 9.00 23.44 -20.14
N ARG A 86 9.45 22.29 -20.64
CA ARG A 86 10.16 22.16 -21.91
C ARG A 86 9.34 22.54 -23.13
N ALA A 87 8.01 22.44 -23.06
CA ALA A 87 7.12 22.89 -24.12
C ALA A 87 7.07 24.42 -24.25
N ILE A 88 7.55 25.16 -23.24
CA ILE A 88 7.65 26.63 -23.26
C ILE A 88 9.02 27.02 -23.80
N PRO A 89 9.11 27.84 -24.89
CA PRO A 89 10.36 28.15 -25.58
C PRO A 89 11.56 28.57 -24.70
N PRO A 90 11.41 29.42 -23.66
CA PRO A 90 12.51 29.77 -22.78
C PRO A 90 13.13 28.60 -21.99
N PHE A 91 12.40 27.52 -21.81
CA PHE A 91 12.80 26.36 -20.98
C PHE A 91 13.10 25.11 -21.81
N SER A 92 13.08 25.18 -23.13
CA SER A 92 13.29 24.02 -24.03
C SER A 92 14.68 23.36 -23.86
N PHE A 93 15.66 24.07 -23.27
CA PHE A 93 17.00 23.56 -22.98
C PHE A 93 17.06 22.62 -21.74
N MET A 94 16.01 22.55 -20.92
CA MET A 94 16.03 21.72 -19.72
C MET A 94 16.15 20.23 -20.08
N PRO A 95 16.93 19.44 -19.33
CA PRO A 95 17.02 18.01 -19.57
C PRO A 95 15.69 17.32 -19.24
N LYS A 96 15.36 16.25 -19.95
CA LYS A 96 14.24 15.40 -19.61
C LYS A 96 14.57 14.60 -18.34
N ILE A 97 13.83 14.84 -17.27
CA ILE A 97 14.03 14.15 -15.98
C ILE A 97 13.01 13.02 -15.89
N ASN A 98 13.47 11.79 -15.93
CA ASN A 98 12.66 10.61 -15.67
C ASN A 98 13.10 9.98 -14.35
N LEU A 99 12.38 10.29 -13.28
CA LEU A 99 12.56 9.61 -12.00
C LEU A 99 11.74 8.32 -12.01
N PRO A 100 12.34 7.15 -11.74
CA PRO A 100 11.57 5.93 -11.56
C PRO A 100 10.66 6.08 -10.33
N LEU A 101 9.41 5.65 -10.47
CA LEU A 101 8.43 5.73 -9.39
C LEU A 101 8.64 4.56 -8.41
N PRO A 102 8.99 4.82 -7.14
CA PRO A 102 9.14 3.74 -6.16
C PRO A 102 7.85 2.94 -6.00
N ILE A 103 7.95 1.62 -6.03
CA ILE A 103 6.78 0.74 -5.86
C ILE A 103 6.11 1.02 -4.52
N GLY A 104 4.80 1.21 -4.54
CA GLY A 104 3.99 1.43 -3.34
C GLY A 104 4.09 2.83 -2.72
N ILE A 105 4.86 3.79 -3.29
CA ILE A 105 5.03 5.13 -2.71
C ILE A 105 3.68 5.83 -2.43
N SER A 106 2.72 5.73 -3.32
CA SER A 106 1.39 6.31 -3.11
C SER A 106 0.67 5.64 -1.94
N PHE A 107 0.74 4.31 -1.84
CA PHE A 107 0.07 3.54 -0.78
C PHE A 107 0.63 3.87 0.60
N TYR A 108 1.96 3.75 0.80
CA TYR A 108 2.52 4.04 2.12
C TYR A 108 2.48 5.53 2.48
N THR A 109 2.49 6.43 1.49
CA THR A 109 2.30 7.86 1.74
C THR A 109 0.89 8.13 2.28
N PHE A 110 -0.16 7.66 1.62
CA PHE A 110 -1.52 7.85 2.10
C PHE A 110 -1.78 7.11 3.42
N GLN A 111 -1.17 5.96 3.61
CA GLN A 111 -1.27 5.19 4.85
C GLN A 111 -0.65 5.94 6.04
N THR A 112 0.55 6.50 5.88
CA THR A 112 1.20 7.31 6.92
C THR A 112 0.49 8.63 7.16
N LEU A 113 -0.05 9.27 6.11
CA LEU A 113 -0.85 10.49 6.24
C LEU A 113 -2.17 10.24 6.97
N SER A 114 -2.88 9.14 6.65
CA SER A 114 -4.11 8.81 7.38
C SER A 114 -3.84 8.67 8.88
N TYR A 115 -2.74 7.99 9.24
CA TYR A 115 -2.32 7.88 10.64
C TYR A 115 -2.09 9.25 11.30
N THR A 116 -1.31 10.16 10.68
CA THR A 116 -1.03 11.48 11.27
C THR A 116 -2.30 12.33 11.38
N ILE A 117 -3.24 12.20 10.43
CA ILE A 117 -4.54 12.87 10.46
C ILE A 117 -5.41 12.29 11.59
N ASP A 118 -5.46 10.96 11.75
CA ASP A 118 -6.24 10.30 12.80
C ASP A 118 -5.72 10.68 14.20
N VAL A 119 -4.39 10.75 14.38
CA VAL A 119 -3.78 11.26 15.63
C VAL A 119 -4.12 12.74 15.83
N TYR A 120 -4.11 13.55 14.77
CA TYR A 120 -4.50 14.97 14.87
C TYR A 120 -5.96 15.14 15.26
N ARG A 121 -6.87 14.34 14.72
CA ARG A 121 -8.30 14.36 15.09
C ARG A 121 -8.54 13.85 16.50
N GLY A 122 -7.66 13.02 17.02
CA GLY A 122 -7.82 12.34 18.31
C GLY A 122 -8.53 10.99 18.20
N ASP A 123 -8.73 10.50 16.98
CA ASP A 123 -9.37 9.21 16.71
C ASP A 123 -8.49 8.04 17.17
N THR A 124 -7.18 8.25 17.21
CA THR A 124 -6.20 7.30 17.75
C THR A 124 -5.10 8.01 18.54
N LYS A 125 -4.40 7.23 19.40
CA LYS A 125 -3.18 7.69 20.07
C LYS A 125 -1.97 7.45 19.16
N ALA A 126 -0.93 8.28 19.31
CA ALA A 126 0.31 8.04 18.58
C ALA A 126 0.95 6.73 19.00
N GLN A 127 1.43 5.96 18.02
CA GLN A 127 2.18 4.73 18.28
C GLN A 127 3.51 5.06 18.94
N LYS A 128 3.79 4.42 20.07
CA LYS A 128 5.03 4.67 20.84
C LYS A 128 6.19 3.80 20.38
N SER A 129 5.92 2.74 19.64
CA SER A 129 6.94 1.82 19.11
C SER A 129 7.18 2.11 17.63
N LEU A 130 8.39 2.58 17.29
CA LEU A 130 8.81 2.74 15.90
C LEU A 130 8.78 1.40 15.14
N VAL A 131 9.08 0.29 15.83
CA VAL A 131 9.04 -1.06 15.26
C VAL A 131 7.61 -1.44 14.86
N SER A 132 6.63 -1.22 15.75
CA SER A 132 5.21 -1.52 15.45
C SER A 132 4.69 -0.61 14.32
N PHE A 133 5.03 0.68 14.35
CA PHE A 133 4.64 1.60 13.29
C PHE A 133 5.29 1.25 11.94
N GLY A 134 6.60 0.96 11.94
CA GLY A 134 7.31 0.51 10.75
C GLY A 134 6.72 -0.80 10.18
N THR A 135 6.38 -1.77 11.05
CA THR A 135 5.71 -3.01 10.63
C THR A 135 4.37 -2.71 9.96
N TYR A 136 3.57 -1.79 10.51
CA TYR A 136 2.30 -1.38 9.92
C TYR A 136 2.47 -0.84 8.50
N VAL A 137 3.40 0.10 8.32
CA VAL A 137 3.58 0.79 7.03
C VAL A 137 4.22 -0.12 5.99
N SER A 138 5.22 -0.92 6.39
CA SER A 138 5.98 -1.77 5.47
C SER A 138 5.40 -3.17 5.27
N PHE A 139 4.24 -3.48 5.84
CA PHE A 139 3.68 -4.84 5.85
C PHE A 139 3.48 -5.37 4.42
N PHE A 140 4.32 -6.32 4.02
CA PHE A 140 4.48 -6.75 2.62
C PHE A 140 3.18 -7.24 1.95
N PRO A 141 2.20 -7.88 2.64
CA PRO A 141 0.97 -8.30 1.97
C PRO A 141 0.11 -7.13 1.47
N GLN A 142 0.17 -5.98 2.14
CA GLN A 142 -0.67 -4.82 1.79
C GLN A 142 0.07 -3.73 1.01
N LEU A 143 1.43 -3.77 0.99
CA LEU A 143 2.27 -2.64 0.58
C LEU A 143 2.07 -2.18 -0.87
N ILE A 144 1.77 -3.08 -1.80
CA ILE A 144 1.71 -2.77 -3.24
C ILE A 144 0.27 -2.50 -3.70
N ALA A 145 -0.64 -3.41 -3.44
CA ALA A 145 -2.04 -3.36 -3.89
C ALA A 145 -2.99 -4.08 -2.93
N GLY A 146 -2.58 -4.23 -1.66
CA GLY A 146 -3.40 -4.86 -0.62
C GLY A 146 -4.58 -3.99 -0.19
N PRO A 147 -5.36 -4.48 0.77
CA PRO A 147 -6.46 -3.70 1.33
C PRO A 147 -5.94 -2.38 1.92
N ILE A 148 -6.69 -1.30 1.70
CA ILE A 148 -6.40 -0.01 2.33
C ILE A 148 -6.78 -0.12 3.81
N VAL A 149 -5.77 -0.36 4.65
CA VAL A 149 -5.94 -0.55 6.09
C VAL A 149 -5.59 0.73 6.82
N ARG A 150 -6.54 1.27 7.58
CA ARG A 150 -6.26 2.41 8.46
C ARG A 150 -5.51 1.95 9.71
N TYR A 151 -4.70 2.83 10.26
CA TYR A 151 -3.99 2.53 11.51
C TYR A 151 -4.95 2.18 12.64
N THR A 152 -6.09 2.87 12.75
CA THR A 152 -7.16 2.62 13.73
C THR A 152 -7.65 1.18 13.73
N ASP A 153 -7.73 0.56 12.53
CA ASP A 153 -8.28 -0.79 12.36
C ASP A 153 -7.34 -1.88 12.89
N ILE A 154 -6.03 -1.64 12.85
CA ILE A 154 -5.03 -2.63 13.23
C ILE A 154 -4.19 -2.25 14.46
N ALA A 155 -4.38 -1.06 15.03
CA ALA A 155 -3.59 -0.57 16.13
C ALA A 155 -3.52 -1.55 17.31
N LYS A 156 -4.66 -2.12 17.70
CA LYS A 156 -4.72 -3.14 18.77
C LYS A 156 -4.02 -4.43 18.37
N MET A 157 -4.15 -4.86 17.11
CA MET A 157 -3.53 -6.10 16.62
C MET A 157 -2.01 -6.00 16.52
N LEU A 158 -1.45 -4.79 16.35
CA LEU A 158 -0.01 -4.61 16.36
C LEU A 158 0.61 -4.98 17.72
N ASP A 159 -0.10 -4.71 18.81
CA ASP A 159 0.42 -4.88 20.16
C ASP A 159 -0.16 -6.12 20.88
N GLU A 160 -1.40 -6.51 20.60
CA GLU A 160 -2.16 -7.50 21.37
C GLU A 160 -2.59 -8.75 20.58
N ARG A 161 -2.19 -8.87 19.29
CA ARG A 161 -2.65 -10.01 18.46
C ARG A 161 -2.25 -11.36 19.03
N ARG A 162 -3.15 -12.31 18.85
CA ARG A 162 -2.92 -13.71 19.20
C ARG A 162 -3.20 -14.56 17.98
N GLU A 163 -2.17 -15.19 17.50
CA GLU A 163 -2.29 -16.15 16.41
C GLU A 163 -2.87 -17.46 16.94
N ASN A 164 -3.76 -18.07 16.16
CA ASN A 164 -4.29 -19.39 16.43
C ASN A 164 -4.33 -20.23 15.14
N ILE A 165 -4.41 -21.55 15.31
CA ILE A 165 -4.39 -22.53 14.21
C ILE A 165 -5.60 -22.37 13.30
N SER A 166 -6.78 -22.07 13.86
CA SER A 166 -8.01 -21.87 13.07
C SER A 166 -7.87 -20.66 12.15
N GLN A 167 -7.42 -19.52 12.69
CA GLN A 167 -7.19 -18.29 11.92
C GLN A 167 -6.11 -18.50 10.84
N PHE A 168 -5.07 -19.29 11.14
CA PHE A 168 -4.04 -19.66 10.16
C PHE A 168 -4.63 -20.50 9.03
N ALA A 169 -5.44 -21.53 9.35
CA ALA A 169 -6.09 -22.35 8.35
C ALA A 169 -7.07 -21.56 7.46
N ASP A 170 -7.83 -20.63 8.05
CA ASP A 170 -8.70 -19.73 7.30
C ASP A 170 -7.90 -18.76 6.42
N GLY A 171 -6.72 -18.34 6.87
CA GLY A 171 -5.77 -17.57 6.08
C GLY A 171 -5.29 -18.33 4.84
N ILE A 172 -4.93 -19.61 4.98
CA ILE A 172 -4.55 -20.48 3.85
C ILE A 172 -5.69 -20.62 2.84
N LYS A 173 -6.91 -20.89 3.32
CA LYS A 173 -8.09 -21.03 2.45
C LYS A 173 -8.31 -19.73 1.63
N LEU A 174 -8.27 -18.59 2.31
CA LEU A 174 -8.49 -17.30 1.65
C LEU A 174 -7.37 -16.99 0.64
N PHE A 175 -6.12 -17.29 0.99
CA PHE A 175 -4.99 -17.17 0.06
C PHE A 175 -5.16 -18.04 -1.18
N ALA A 176 -5.56 -19.32 -1.01
CA ALA A 176 -5.80 -20.24 -2.12
C ALA A 176 -6.93 -19.76 -3.04
N VAL A 177 -8.03 -19.24 -2.47
CA VAL A 177 -9.13 -18.64 -3.25
C VAL A 177 -8.66 -17.42 -4.03
N GLY A 178 -7.89 -16.53 -3.42
CA GLY A 178 -7.30 -15.37 -4.10
C GLY A 178 -6.38 -15.76 -5.24
N LEU A 179 -5.52 -16.76 -5.02
CA LEU A 179 -4.64 -17.31 -6.05
C LEU A 179 -5.43 -17.93 -7.19
N ALA A 180 -6.49 -18.67 -6.89
CA ALA A 180 -7.38 -19.24 -7.90
C ALA A 180 -8.06 -18.16 -8.75
N LYS A 181 -8.55 -17.08 -8.16
CA LYS A 181 -9.10 -15.92 -8.89
C LYS A 181 -8.09 -15.34 -9.86
N LYS A 182 -6.84 -15.17 -9.43
CA LYS A 182 -5.78 -14.62 -10.27
C LYS A 182 -5.41 -15.59 -11.42
N VAL A 183 -5.12 -16.84 -11.10
CA VAL A 183 -4.57 -17.79 -12.07
C VAL A 183 -5.63 -18.33 -13.02
N LEU A 184 -6.81 -18.72 -12.49
CA LEU A 184 -7.84 -19.39 -13.29
C LEU A 184 -8.78 -18.42 -14.01
N ILE A 185 -8.96 -17.20 -13.50
CA ILE A 185 -9.88 -16.24 -14.10
C ILE A 185 -9.12 -15.05 -14.69
N ALA A 186 -8.42 -14.27 -13.88
CA ALA A 186 -7.82 -13.01 -14.33
C ALA A 186 -6.80 -13.23 -15.45
N ASN A 187 -5.88 -14.19 -15.31
CA ASN A 187 -4.88 -14.48 -16.33
C ASN A 187 -5.53 -14.94 -17.63
N GLN A 188 -6.57 -15.79 -17.58
CA GLN A 188 -7.27 -16.27 -18.78
C GLN A 188 -8.03 -15.14 -19.49
N MET A 189 -8.68 -14.27 -18.71
CA MET A 189 -9.34 -13.09 -19.26
C MET A 189 -8.34 -12.11 -19.89
N GLY A 190 -7.13 -12.00 -19.31
CA GLY A 190 -6.04 -11.22 -19.87
C GLY A 190 -5.58 -11.75 -21.23
N VAL A 191 -5.35 -13.06 -21.34
CA VAL A 191 -5.00 -13.69 -22.61
C VAL A 191 -6.09 -13.47 -23.68
N LEU A 192 -7.36 -13.59 -23.29
CA LEU A 192 -8.48 -13.34 -24.20
C LEU A 192 -8.52 -11.88 -24.67
N TRP A 193 -8.35 -10.93 -23.74
CA TRP A 193 -8.26 -9.50 -24.05
C TRP A 193 -7.12 -9.20 -25.02
N ASP A 194 -5.90 -9.69 -24.76
CA ASP A 194 -4.74 -9.45 -25.60
C ASP A 194 -4.91 -10.06 -27.01
N THR A 195 -5.52 -11.24 -27.10
CA THR A 195 -5.85 -11.87 -28.37
C THR A 195 -6.81 -11.03 -29.20
N ILE A 196 -7.90 -10.58 -28.58
CA ILE A 196 -8.91 -9.75 -29.26
C ILE A 196 -8.31 -8.41 -29.68
N ARG A 197 -7.55 -7.75 -28.80
CA ARG A 197 -6.90 -6.48 -29.09
C ARG A 197 -5.88 -6.57 -30.22
N GLY A 198 -5.19 -7.71 -30.37
CA GLY A 198 -4.23 -7.97 -31.43
C GLY A 198 -4.86 -8.29 -32.78
N THR A 199 -6.17 -8.55 -32.85
CA THR A 199 -6.86 -8.90 -34.08
C THR A 199 -7.31 -7.66 -34.86
N SER A 200 -7.01 -7.57 -36.13
CA SER A 200 -7.28 -6.38 -36.97
C SER A 200 -8.76 -6.12 -37.30
N SER A 201 -9.64 -7.11 -37.11
CA SER A 201 -11.08 -6.98 -37.40
C SER A 201 -11.90 -7.89 -36.48
N ASN A 202 -12.39 -7.33 -35.39
CA ASN A 202 -13.13 -8.08 -34.37
C ASN A 202 -14.67 -7.97 -34.51
N GLY A 203 -15.18 -7.08 -35.33
CA GLY A 203 -16.60 -6.76 -35.36
C GLY A 203 -17.12 -6.24 -33.99
N ILE A 204 -18.44 -5.95 -33.94
CA ILE A 204 -19.07 -5.43 -32.72
C ILE A 204 -19.05 -6.45 -31.57
N VAL A 205 -19.29 -7.72 -31.86
CA VAL A 205 -19.31 -8.81 -30.87
C VAL A 205 -17.93 -9.00 -30.26
N GLY A 206 -16.88 -9.05 -31.07
CA GLY A 206 -15.52 -9.17 -30.58
C GLY A 206 -15.10 -7.98 -29.68
N ALA A 207 -15.49 -6.76 -30.03
CA ALA A 207 -15.24 -5.58 -29.21
C ALA A 207 -15.89 -5.69 -27.82
N TRP A 208 -17.16 -6.12 -27.75
CA TRP A 208 -17.86 -6.34 -26.47
C TRP A 208 -17.21 -7.45 -25.63
N ILE A 209 -16.86 -8.59 -26.24
CA ILE A 209 -16.15 -9.66 -25.54
C ILE A 209 -14.83 -9.16 -24.99
N GLY A 210 -14.09 -8.36 -25.77
CA GLY A 210 -12.83 -7.76 -25.31
C GLY A 210 -13.00 -6.87 -24.09
N ILE A 211 -13.98 -5.96 -24.12
CA ILE A 211 -14.26 -5.04 -22.98
C ILE A 211 -14.66 -5.82 -21.74
N ILE A 212 -15.54 -6.83 -21.88
CA ILE A 212 -15.97 -7.67 -20.76
C ILE A 212 -14.79 -8.46 -20.18
N SER A 213 -13.95 -9.04 -21.05
CA SER A 213 -12.75 -9.78 -20.64
C SER A 213 -11.78 -8.88 -19.87
N TYR A 214 -11.56 -7.66 -20.33
CA TYR A 214 -10.71 -6.69 -19.66
C TYR A 214 -11.28 -6.27 -18.29
N ALA A 215 -12.58 -6.05 -18.18
CA ALA A 215 -13.24 -5.74 -16.92
C ALA A 215 -13.08 -6.88 -15.91
N PHE A 216 -13.29 -8.13 -16.33
CA PHE A 216 -13.07 -9.31 -15.49
C PHE A 216 -11.60 -9.50 -15.13
N GLN A 217 -10.67 -9.29 -16.05
CA GLN A 217 -9.24 -9.33 -15.77
C GLN A 217 -8.89 -8.39 -14.63
N ILE A 218 -9.24 -7.10 -14.73
CA ILE A 218 -8.92 -6.10 -13.70
C ILE A 218 -9.56 -6.48 -12.37
N TYR A 219 -10.86 -6.82 -12.38
CA TYR A 219 -11.56 -7.13 -11.15
C TYR A 219 -10.98 -8.36 -10.43
N PHE A 220 -10.78 -9.47 -11.15
CA PHE A 220 -10.30 -10.70 -10.52
C PHE A 220 -8.81 -10.66 -10.21
N ASP A 221 -8.00 -9.90 -10.95
CA ASP A 221 -6.59 -9.68 -10.61
C ASP A 221 -6.47 -8.91 -9.29
N PHE A 222 -7.23 -7.82 -9.15
CA PHE A 222 -7.15 -6.98 -7.96
C PHE A 222 -7.83 -7.63 -6.73
N SER A 223 -9.02 -8.23 -6.92
CA SER A 223 -9.71 -8.94 -5.83
C SER A 223 -8.96 -10.19 -5.38
N GLY A 224 -8.34 -10.91 -6.30
CA GLY A 224 -7.50 -12.06 -5.99
C GLY A 224 -6.27 -11.67 -5.17
N TYR A 225 -5.59 -10.58 -5.55
CA TYR A 225 -4.49 -10.04 -4.76
C TYR A 225 -4.95 -9.61 -3.36
N SER A 226 -6.07 -8.91 -3.25
CA SER A 226 -6.64 -8.49 -1.96
C SER A 226 -6.96 -9.68 -1.05
N ASP A 227 -7.54 -10.75 -1.61
CA ASP A 227 -7.81 -11.98 -0.85
C ASP A 227 -6.53 -12.68 -0.39
N MET A 228 -5.50 -12.74 -1.26
CA MET A 228 -4.19 -13.29 -0.88
C MET A 228 -3.56 -12.46 0.25
N ALA A 229 -3.63 -11.14 0.17
CA ALA A 229 -3.10 -10.23 1.20
C ALA A 229 -3.85 -10.38 2.53
N CYS A 230 -5.18 -10.47 2.51
CA CYS A 230 -6.00 -10.76 3.69
C CYS A 230 -5.67 -12.14 4.27
N GLY A 231 -5.47 -13.14 3.42
CA GLY A 231 -5.08 -14.50 3.81
C GLY A 231 -3.74 -14.52 4.53
N LEU A 232 -2.72 -13.87 3.97
CA LEU A 232 -1.42 -13.71 4.61
C LEU A 232 -1.53 -12.93 5.93
N GLY A 233 -2.31 -11.85 5.96
CA GLY A 233 -2.58 -11.12 7.20
C GLY A 233 -3.12 -12.02 8.29
N LYS A 234 -4.15 -12.85 7.98
CA LYS A 234 -4.72 -13.82 8.91
C LYS A 234 -3.69 -14.83 9.42
N MET A 235 -2.80 -15.31 8.55
CA MET A 235 -1.71 -16.21 8.97
C MET A 235 -0.78 -15.56 9.99
N PHE A 236 -0.58 -14.25 9.95
CA PHE A 236 0.21 -13.50 10.93
C PHE A 236 -0.60 -12.92 12.10
N GLY A 237 -1.88 -13.28 12.21
CA GLY A 237 -2.75 -12.83 13.30
C GLY A 237 -3.37 -11.44 13.09
N PHE A 238 -3.33 -10.90 11.86
CA PHE A 238 -4.01 -9.66 11.49
C PHE A 238 -5.34 -9.96 10.79
N GLU A 239 -6.35 -9.16 11.06
CA GLU A 239 -7.62 -9.20 10.35
C GLU A 239 -7.82 -7.90 9.57
N PHE A 240 -7.78 -8.01 8.26
CA PHE A 240 -8.01 -6.88 7.36
C PHE A 240 -9.46 -6.85 6.89
N MET A 241 -9.98 -5.67 6.64
CA MET A 241 -11.30 -5.50 6.03
C MET A 241 -11.29 -6.01 4.59
N LYS A 242 -12.40 -6.60 4.16
CA LYS A 242 -12.58 -7.00 2.77
C LYS A 242 -12.86 -5.76 1.92
N ASN A 243 -12.03 -5.52 0.91
CA ASN A 243 -12.23 -4.42 -0.03
C ASN A 243 -13.16 -4.77 -1.18
N PHE A 244 -13.22 -6.06 -1.54
CA PHE A 244 -14.02 -6.55 -2.66
C PHE A 244 -15.10 -7.48 -2.13
N ASN A 245 -16.35 -7.06 -2.26
CA ASN A 245 -17.49 -7.86 -1.84
C ASN A 245 -18.38 -8.21 -3.04
N TYR A 246 -18.74 -7.24 -3.85
CA TYR A 246 -19.47 -7.42 -5.12
C TYR A 246 -18.91 -6.45 -6.15
N PRO A 247 -18.81 -6.88 -7.46
CA PRO A 247 -18.39 -5.98 -8.52
C PRO A 247 -19.53 -5.03 -8.85
N TYR A 248 -19.26 -3.74 -8.80
CA TYR A 248 -20.15 -2.70 -9.34
C TYR A 248 -21.56 -2.59 -8.71
N VAL A 249 -21.76 -3.03 -7.46
CA VAL A 249 -23.04 -2.92 -6.73
C VAL A 249 -22.84 -2.17 -5.43
#